data_43b484f5c19c028d3efa03b1ca25e385
#
_entry.id   43b484f5c19c028d3efa03b1ca25e385
#
_cell.length_a   1.000
_cell.length_b   1.000
_cell.length_c   1.000
_cell.angle_alpha   90.00
_cell.angle_beta   90.00
_cell.angle_gamma   90.00
#
_symmetry.space_group_name_H-M   'P 1'
#
loop_
_entity.id
_entity.type
_entity.pdbx_description
1 polymer ?
#
loop_
_entity_poly.entity_id
_entity_poly.type
_entity_poly.pdbx_seq_one_letter_code
_entity_poly.pdbx_strand_id
1 'polypeptide(L)'
;MMAAARPAGAAGEKRTGFYALETFYLQQGSQVARMHDYFSKLALPALQRVEYTGPVLYLESLVAPHMPQMVAVYGFQSLEHMWSVHSRIQQNPELVKNFEQWDSGDPPFDQMSSTLLQAADYSPEIALAAEPPKTPRLFELRVYHSPTWRQLKALHERFAGPEIQIFHRVGVNPILYTSTLVGTNMPNLCYLIPFENLAAREKAWEAFAADPEWIKVRKESIEKHGQMSSIIQISLFKATPYSPVR
;
A
#
# COMPACT_ATOMS: atom_id res chain seq x y z
N MET A 1 21.54 10.90 1.94
CA MET A 1 20.98 12.22 2.22
C MET A 1 19.56 11.98 2.72
N MET A 2 19.34 12.11 4.03
CA MET A 2 18.02 11.94 4.62
C MET A 2 17.05 12.96 4.03
N ALA A 3 15.85 12.53 3.69
CA ALA A 3 14.77 13.44 3.31
C ALA A 3 14.57 14.46 4.44
N ALA A 4 14.44 15.74 4.06
CA ALA A 4 14.19 16.80 5.02
C ALA A 4 12.93 16.46 5.83
N ALA A 5 13.05 16.59 7.17
CA ALA A 5 11.93 16.42 8.07
C ALA A 5 10.82 17.42 7.66
N ARG A 6 9.62 16.91 7.52
CA ARG A 6 8.41 17.66 7.25
C ARG A 6 8.21 18.73 8.34
N PRO A 7 7.86 19.99 8.01
CA PRO A 7 7.41 20.92 9.02
C PRO A 7 6.12 20.37 9.65
N ALA A 8 6.03 20.41 10.98
CA ALA A 8 4.83 20.06 11.71
C ALA A 8 3.66 20.89 11.18
N GLY A 9 2.73 20.26 10.47
CA GLY A 9 1.49 20.88 10.03
C GLY A 9 0.66 21.32 11.23
N ALA A 10 -0.09 22.39 11.06
CA ALA A 10 -1.01 22.94 12.05
C ALA A 10 -1.87 21.82 12.67
N ALA A 11 -2.21 21.98 13.96
CA ALA A 11 -3.05 21.08 14.74
C ALA A 11 -4.46 20.94 14.10
N GLY A 12 -4.59 20.03 13.15
CA GLY A 12 -5.81 19.64 12.46
C GLY A 12 -5.65 18.20 12.01
N GLU A 13 -6.67 17.40 12.18
CA GLU A 13 -6.85 15.98 11.90
C GLU A 13 -5.57 15.13 11.78
N LYS A 14 -5.45 14.15 12.65
CA LYS A 14 -4.29 13.24 12.73
C LYS A 14 -4.17 12.43 11.43
N ARG A 15 -3.36 12.92 10.49
CA ARG A 15 -3.14 12.30 9.18
C ARG A 15 -2.27 11.05 9.29
N THR A 16 -2.55 10.04 8.46
CA THR A 16 -1.71 8.86 8.29
C THR A 16 -0.39 9.27 7.61
N GLY A 17 0.72 9.19 8.35
CA GLY A 17 2.04 9.59 7.85
C GLY A 17 2.90 8.43 7.32
N PHE A 18 2.65 7.21 7.81
CA PHE A 18 3.44 6.04 7.51
C PHE A 18 2.56 4.82 7.28
N TYR A 19 3.07 3.90 6.45
CA TYR A 19 2.42 2.62 6.22
C TYR A 19 3.46 1.50 6.33
N ALA A 20 3.10 0.41 7.02
CA ALA A 20 3.79 -0.85 6.90
C ALA A 20 3.11 -1.67 5.79
N LEU A 21 3.88 -2.08 4.78
CA LEU A 21 3.45 -2.99 3.73
C LEU A 21 4.17 -4.32 3.98
N GLU A 22 3.42 -5.31 4.42
CA GLU A 22 3.91 -6.64 4.71
C GLU A 22 3.49 -7.59 3.58
N THR A 23 4.45 -8.31 3.03
CA THR A 23 4.21 -9.31 1.98
C THR A 23 4.56 -10.69 2.50
N PHE A 24 3.61 -11.59 2.45
CA PHE A 24 3.73 -12.99 2.85
C PHE A 24 3.80 -13.84 1.58
N TYR A 25 4.92 -14.49 1.37
CA TYR A 25 5.17 -15.41 0.27
C TYR A 25 4.77 -16.82 0.72
N LEU A 26 3.86 -17.43 -0.03
CA LEU A 26 3.20 -18.66 0.38
C LEU A 26 3.52 -19.80 -0.60
N GLN A 27 3.50 -21.01 -0.07
CA GLN A 27 3.44 -22.22 -0.89
C GLN A 27 1.99 -22.59 -1.19
N GLN A 28 1.79 -23.30 -2.29
CA GLN A 28 0.49 -23.89 -2.62
C GLN A 28 0.05 -24.85 -1.49
N GLY A 29 -1.24 -24.94 -1.24
CA GLY A 29 -1.80 -25.85 -0.25
C GLY A 29 -2.27 -25.15 1.04
N SER A 30 -1.87 -25.64 2.20
CA SER A 30 -2.41 -25.20 3.50
C SER A 30 -2.06 -23.76 3.90
N GLN A 31 -0.95 -23.20 3.40
CA GLN A 31 -0.49 -21.87 3.82
C GLN A 31 -1.47 -20.75 3.45
N VAL A 32 -2.12 -20.82 2.28
CA VAL A 32 -3.13 -19.81 1.89
C VAL A 32 -4.28 -19.78 2.88
N ALA A 33 -4.86 -20.94 3.21
CA ALA A 33 -5.95 -21.02 4.18
C ALA A 33 -5.50 -20.59 5.59
N ARG A 34 -4.30 -20.98 6.01
CA ARG A 34 -3.72 -20.55 7.30
C ARG A 34 -3.55 -19.04 7.38
N MET A 35 -3.08 -18.38 6.31
CA MET A 35 -2.94 -16.93 6.30
C MET A 35 -4.28 -16.20 6.30
N HIS A 36 -5.31 -16.75 5.65
CA HIS A 36 -6.67 -16.23 5.82
C HIS A 36 -7.16 -16.33 7.27
N ASP A 37 -6.91 -17.45 7.94
CA ASP A 37 -7.23 -17.62 9.36
C ASP A 37 -6.42 -16.67 10.24
N TYR A 38 -5.12 -16.50 9.98
CA TYR A 38 -4.27 -15.54 10.68
C TYR A 38 -4.84 -14.13 10.63
N PHE A 39 -5.12 -13.61 9.43
CA PHE A 39 -5.61 -12.25 9.29
C PHE A 39 -7.01 -12.06 9.87
N SER A 40 -7.92 -13.00 9.62
CA SER A 40 -9.33 -12.85 10.03
C SER A 40 -9.58 -13.17 11.50
N LYS A 41 -8.85 -14.13 12.07
CA LYS A 41 -9.10 -14.65 13.42
C LYS A 41 -8.10 -14.17 14.47
N LEU A 42 -6.91 -13.68 14.05
CA LEU A 42 -5.85 -13.25 14.98
C LEU A 42 -5.45 -11.80 14.77
N ALA A 43 -4.93 -11.43 13.60
CA ALA A 43 -4.35 -10.11 13.38
C ALA A 43 -5.41 -8.99 13.47
N LEU A 44 -6.53 -9.11 12.76
CA LEU A 44 -7.60 -8.11 12.80
C LEU A 44 -8.24 -7.99 14.20
N PRO A 45 -8.62 -9.09 14.91
CA PRO A 45 -9.08 -9.01 16.28
C PRO A 45 -8.05 -8.42 17.25
N ALA A 46 -6.75 -8.73 17.07
CA ALA A 46 -5.70 -8.15 17.90
C ALA A 46 -5.62 -6.62 17.74
N LEU A 47 -5.71 -6.10 16.52
CA LEU A 47 -5.76 -4.65 16.26
C LEU A 47 -6.99 -4.01 16.90
N GLN A 48 -8.15 -4.66 16.81
CA GLN A 48 -9.39 -4.19 17.47
C GLN A 48 -9.24 -4.17 19.00
N ARG A 49 -8.63 -5.19 19.57
CA ARG A 49 -8.40 -5.30 21.02
C ARG A 49 -7.50 -4.20 21.57
N VAL A 50 -6.55 -3.74 20.78
CA VAL A 50 -5.67 -2.62 21.14
C VAL A 50 -6.18 -1.27 20.62
N GLU A 51 -7.46 -1.20 20.22
CA GLU A 51 -8.11 0.03 19.75
C GLU A 51 -7.34 0.75 18.62
N TYR A 52 -6.81 -0.03 17.69
CA TYR A 52 -6.17 0.52 16.52
C TYR A 52 -7.21 1.08 15.55
N THR A 53 -7.04 2.34 15.14
CA THR A 53 -8.00 3.07 14.29
C THR A 53 -7.43 3.43 12.91
N GLY A 54 -6.20 3.03 12.60
CA GLY A 54 -5.60 3.26 11.28
C GLY A 54 -6.21 2.38 10.18
N PRO A 55 -5.98 2.74 8.91
CA PRO A 55 -6.45 1.93 7.80
C PRO A 55 -5.72 0.57 7.75
N VAL A 56 -6.49 -0.48 7.43
CA VAL A 56 -5.99 -1.84 7.27
C VAL A 56 -6.53 -2.42 5.96
N LEU A 57 -5.63 -2.98 5.16
CA LEU A 57 -5.98 -3.73 3.96
C LEU A 57 -5.34 -5.13 4.03
N TYR A 58 -6.14 -6.15 3.74
CA TYR A 58 -5.67 -7.52 3.51
C TYR A 58 -5.99 -7.92 2.09
N LEU A 59 -4.97 -8.19 1.31
CA LEU A 59 -5.03 -8.39 -0.13
C LEU A 59 -4.45 -9.75 -0.50
N GLU A 60 -5.12 -10.48 -1.37
CA GLU A 60 -4.66 -11.74 -1.96
C GLU A 60 -4.26 -11.53 -3.40
N SER A 61 -3.13 -12.11 -3.85
CA SER A 61 -2.61 -11.91 -5.19
C SER A 61 -3.47 -12.57 -6.26
N LEU A 62 -3.76 -11.82 -7.33
CA LEU A 62 -4.26 -12.34 -8.61
C LEU A 62 -3.12 -12.52 -9.59
N VAL A 63 -2.20 -11.53 -9.65
CA VAL A 63 -0.99 -11.57 -10.46
C VAL A 63 0.11 -10.83 -9.70
N ALA A 64 1.19 -11.54 -9.38
CA ALA A 64 2.34 -10.99 -8.68
C ALA A 64 3.61 -11.78 -9.02
N PRO A 65 4.83 -11.25 -8.73
CA PRO A 65 6.09 -11.95 -9.01
C PRO A 65 6.20 -13.32 -8.33
N HIS A 66 5.61 -13.45 -7.13
CA HIS A 66 5.44 -14.71 -6.42
C HIS A 66 3.96 -15.04 -6.27
N MET A 67 3.59 -16.28 -6.50
CA MET A 67 2.22 -16.76 -6.42
C MET A 67 2.17 -18.14 -5.72
N PRO A 68 1.36 -18.34 -4.70
CA PRO A 68 0.49 -17.35 -4.05
C PRO A 68 1.23 -16.41 -3.09
N GLN A 69 0.73 -15.19 -2.93
CA GLN A 69 1.16 -14.27 -1.87
C GLN A 69 -0.02 -13.47 -1.32
N MET A 70 0.10 -13.04 -0.09
CA MET A 70 -0.83 -12.10 0.53
C MET A 70 -0.09 -10.85 0.99
N VAL A 71 -0.79 -9.73 0.97
CA VAL A 71 -0.25 -8.43 1.39
C VAL A 71 -1.15 -7.85 2.46
N ALA A 72 -0.52 -7.34 3.53
CA ALA A 72 -1.17 -6.52 4.54
C ALA A 72 -0.61 -5.10 4.49
N VAL A 73 -1.50 -4.10 4.57
CA VAL A 73 -1.11 -2.68 4.65
C VAL A 73 -1.72 -2.11 5.91
N TYR A 74 -0.88 -1.53 6.77
CA TYR A 74 -1.27 -0.90 8.02
C TYR A 74 -0.82 0.56 8.03
N GLY A 75 -1.74 1.50 8.30
CA GLY A 75 -1.42 2.93 8.32
C GLY A 75 -1.24 3.48 9.73
N PHE A 76 -0.23 4.30 9.94
CA PHE A 76 0.13 4.89 11.22
C PHE A 76 0.32 6.40 11.09
N GLN A 77 -0.05 7.14 12.14
CA GLN A 77 0.13 8.60 12.19
C GLN A 77 1.62 8.98 12.29
N SER A 78 2.40 8.19 13.03
CA SER A 78 3.84 8.37 13.24
C SER A 78 4.51 7.03 13.52
N LEU A 79 5.85 7.02 13.55
CA LEU A 79 6.62 5.84 13.95
C LEU A 79 6.40 5.48 15.42
N GLU A 80 6.23 6.48 16.30
CA GLU A 80 5.87 6.27 17.70
C GLU A 80 4.49 5.62 17.83
N HIS A 81 3.53 6.02 16.99
CA HIS A 81 2.21 5.36 16.96
C HIS A 81 2.33 3.90 16.54
N MET A 82 3.12 3.61 15.49
CA MET A 82 3.40 2.23 15.07
C MET A 82 4.00 1.40 16.21
N TRP A 83 5.03 1.93 16.86
CA TRP A 83 5.67 1.26 17.99
C TRP A 83 4.71 1.05 19.18
N SER A 84 3.89 2.04 19.48
CA SER A 84 2.87 1.94 20.53
C SER A 84 1.86 0.82 20.27
N VAL A 85 1.39 0.67 19.02
CA VAL A 85 0.48 -0.41 18.64
C VAL A 85 1.14 -1.77 18.82
N HIS A 86 2.36 -1.95 18.30
CA HIS A 86 3.12 -3.18 18.50
C HIS A 86 3.35 -3.51 19.98
N SER A 87 3.75 -2.51 20.78
CA SER A 87 3.99 -2.71 22.23
C SER A 87 2.72 -3.13 22.95
N ARG A 88 1.56 -2.55 22.64
CA ARG A 88 0.27 -2.93 23.25
C ARG A 88 -0.11 -4.37 22.90
N ILE A 89 0.14 -4.82 21.68
CA ILE A 89 -0.08 -6.22 21.29
C ILE A 89 0.86 -7.16 22.09
N GLN A 90 2.16 -6.85 22.14
CA GLN A 90 3.17 -7.66 22.83
C GLN A 90 2.98 -7.70 24.35
N GLN A 91 2.45 -6.63 24.95
CA GLN A 91 2.18 -6.56 26.39
C GLN A 91 0.86 -7.21 26.79
N ASN A 92 0.05 -7.68 25.85
CA ASN A 92 -1.19 -8.39 26.13
C ASN A 92 -0.94 -9.91 26.15
N PRO A 93 -0.95 -10.57 27.35
CA PRO A 93 -0.58 -11.98 27.45
C PRO A 93 -1.52 -12.93 26.70
N GLU A 94 -2.81 -12.56 26.57
CA GLU A 94 -3.79 -13.34 25.82
C GLU A 94 -3.48 -13.31 24.32
N LEU A 95 -3.15 -12.12 23.77
CA LEU A 95 -2.77 -12.00 22.36
C LEU A 95 -1.47 -12.75 22.07
N VAL A 96 -0.45 -12.58 22.91
CA VAL A 96 0.84 -13.28 22.76
C VAL A 96 0.60 -14.79 22.74
N LYS A 97 -0.14 -15.33 23.71
CA LYS A 97 -0.49 -16.76 23.75
C LYS A 97 -1.21 -17.25 22.49
N ASN A 98 -2.14 -16.45 21.95
CA ASN A 98 -2.88 -16.82 20.74
C ASN A 98 -1.96 -16.85 19.51
N PHE A 99 -1.02 -15.91 19.38
CA PHE A 99 -0.02 -15.91 18.31
C PHE A 99 0.94 -17.10 18.44
N GLU A 100 1.47 -17.37 19.65
CA GLU A 100 2.34 -18.52 19.91
C GLU A 100 1.64 -19.85 19.58
N GLN A 101 0.38 -19.99 19.96
CA GLN A 101 -0.41 -21.18 19.65
C GLN A 101 -0.62 -21.35 18.14
N TRP A 102 -0.89 -20.24 17.42
CA TRP A 102 -1.04 -20.30 15.98
C TRP A 102 0.30 -20.66 15.28
N ASP A 103 1.41 -20.13 15.77
CA ASP A 103 2.75 -20.33 15.21
C ASP A 103 3.33 -21.71 15.51
N SER A 104 2.78 -22.43 16.50
CA SER A 104 3.26 -23.76 16.92
C SER A 104 2.95 -24.91 15.92
N GLY A 105 2.16 -24.64 14.87
CA GLY A 105 1.81 -25.63 13.83
C GLY A 105 2.79 -25.66 12.66
N ASP A 106 2.29 -26.13 11.50
CA ASP A 106 3.04 -26.07 10.25
C ASP A 106 3.43 -24.63 9.88
N PRO A 107 4.53 -24.42 9.14
CA PRO A 107 4.94 -23.08 8.72
C PRO A 107 3.79 -22.30 8.06
N PRO A 108 3.42 -21.13 8.59
CA PRO A 108 2.27 -20.37 8.08
C PRO A 108 2.52 -19.70 6.73
N PHE A 109 3.78 -19.42 6.43
CA PHE A 109 4.26 -18.84 5.17
C PHE A 109 5.71 -19.31 4.92
N ASP A 110 6.19 -19.14 3.71
CA ASP A 110 7.58 -19.49 3.34
C ASP A 110 8.54 -18.37 3.72
N GLN A 111 8.20 -17.15 3.34
CA GLN A 111 8.96 -15.93 3.64
C GLN A 111 8.02 -14.76 3.90
N MET A 112 8.53 -13.77 4.62
CA MET A 112 7.85 -12.49 4.83
C MET A 112 8.83 -11.35 4.55
N SER A 113 8.35 -10.29 3.91
CA SER A 113 9.05 -9.01 3.83
C SER A 113 8.19 -7.90 4.40
N SER A 114 8.83 -6.93 5.05
CA SER A 114 8.17 -5.72 5.53
C SER A 114 8.85 -4.49 4.92
N THR A 115 8.04 -3.57 4.42
CA THR A 115 8.48 -2.31 3.83
C THR A 115 7.83 -1.16 4.56
N LEU A 116 8.64 -0.23 5.06
CA LEU A 116 8.16 1.01 5.66
C LEU A 116 8.02 2.09 4.59
N LEU A 117 6.80 2.57 4.42
CA LEU A 117 6.42 3.58 3.46
C LEU A 117 6.11 4.89 4.16
N GLN A 118 6.53 6.01 3.59
CA GLN A 118 6.17 7.36 4.02
C GLN A 118 5.14 7.95 3.05
N ALA A 119 4.00 8.40 3.57
CA ALA A 119 2.98 9.05 2.76
C ALA A 119 3.52 10.31 2.10
N ALA A 120 3.23 10.48 0.81
CA ALA A 120 3.49 11.73 0.11
C ALA A 120 2.55 12.85 0.61
N ASP A 121 2.96 14.12 0.49
CA ASP A 121 2.16 15.25 0.97
C ASP A 121 0.79 15.35 0.27
N TYR A 122 0.73 14.92 -0.97
CA TYR A 122 -0.48 14.87 -1.79
C TYR A 122 -1.25 13.54 -1.70
N SER A 123 -0.78 12.57 -0.90
CA SER A 123 -1.51 11.31 -0.71
C SER A 123 -2.85 11.57 -0.04
N PRO A 124 -3.98 11.04 -0.53
CA PRO A 124 -5.24 11.11 0.18
C PRO A 124 -5.18 10.28 1.48
N GLU A 125 -6.10 10.56 2.41
CA GLU A 125 -6.37 9.63 3.52
C GLU A 125 -7.20 8.46 2.98
N ILE A 126 -6.86 7.25 3.42
CA ILE A 126 -7.65 6.08 3.08
C ILE A 126 -8.97 6.14 3.85
N ALA A 127 -10.06 6.32 3.13
CA ALA A 127 -11.38 6.38 3.74
C ALA A 127 -11.79 5.00 4.28
N LEU A 128 -12.14 4.96 5.57
CA LEU A 128 -12.77 3.81 6.20
C LEU A 128 -14.28 3.95 6.01
N ALA A 129 -14.84 3.17 5.09
CA ALA A 129 -16.29 3.17 4.88
C ALA A 129 -16.98 2.47 6.06
N ALA A 130 -18.11 3.06 6.54
CA ALA A 130 -18.94 2.43 7.57
C ALA A 130 -19.46 1.05 7.13
N GLU A 131 -19.78 0.94 5.84
CA GLU A 131 -20.13 -0.34 5.19
C GLU A 131 -19.18 -0.56 4.00
N PRO A 132 -18.29 -1.57 4.07
CA PRO A 132 -17.43 -1.93 2.96
C PRO A 132 -18.22 -2.38 1.74
N PRO A 133 -17.74 -2.20 0.50
CA PRO A 133 -18.40 -2.68 -0.70
C PRO A 133 -18.73 -4.18 -0.61
N LYS A 134 -19.93 -4.59 -1.05
CA LYS A 134 -20.36 -6.00 -1.05
C LYS A 134 -19.47 -6.87 -1.92
N THR A 135 -19.04 -6.34 -3.07
CA THR A 135 -18.09 -7.00 -3.98
C THR A 135 -16.68 -6.47 -3.71
N PRO A 136 -15.72 -7.34 -3.37
CA PRO A 136 -14.34 -6.92 -3.18
C PRO A 136 -13.77 -6.33 -4.47
N ARG A 137 -13.09 -5.17 -4.35
CA ARG A 137 -12.42 -4.51 -5.46
C ARG A 137 -11.12 -5.20 -5.84
N LEU A 138 -10.69 -4.94 -7.08
CA LEU A 138 -9.34 -5.19 -7.55
C LEU A 138 -8.43 -4.06 -7.06
N PHE A 139 -7.25 -4.40 -6.58
CA PHE A 139 -6.22 -3.42 -6.20
C PHE A 139 -4.97 -3.62 -7.06
N GLU A 140 -4.48 -2.54 -7.64
CA GLU A 140 -3.23 -2.52 -8.37
C GLU A 140 -2.17 -1.79 -7.54
N LEU A 141 -1.13 -2.52 -7.15
CA LEU A 141 0.06 -1.97 -6.49
C LEU A 141 1.10 -1.68 -7.55
N ARG A 142 1.55 -0.43 -7.61
CA ARG A 142 2.63 0.01 -8.50
C ARG A 142 3.82 0.53 -7.72
N VAL A 143 5.01 0.07 -8.11
CA VAL A 143 6.27 0.58 -7.59
C VAL A 143 7.10 1.10 -8.76
N TYR A 144 7.35 2.40 -8.75
CA TYR A 144 8.11 3.11 -9.77
C TYR A 144 9.51 3.42 -9.27
N HIS A 145 10.49 2.65 -9.74
CA HIS A 145 11.89 2.85 -9.39
C HIS A 145 12.44 4.07 -10.11
N SER A 146 13.04 4.98 -9.38
CA SER A 146 13.73 6.13 -9.93
C SER A 146 15.24 5.91 -9.94
N PRO A 147 15.96 6.29 -11.01
CA PRO A 147 17.42 6.11 -11.06
C PRO A 147 18.17 6.87 -9.97
N THR A 148 17.62 7.98 -9.49
CA THR A 148 18.20 8.82 -8.44
C THR A 148 17.13 9.50 -7.59
N TRP A 149 17.50 9.97 -6.39
CA TRP A 149 16.62 10.78 -5.54
C TRP A 149 16.14 12.08 -6.22
N ARG A 150 16.96 12.67 -7.09
CA ARG A 150 16.57 13.84 -7.88
C ARG A 150 15.41 13.52 -8.83
N GLN A 151 15.46 12.38 -9.49
CA GLN A 151 14.41 11.93 -10.38
C GLN A 151 13.16 11.49 -9.63
N LEU A 152 13.31 10.84 -8.46
CA LEU A 152 12.17 10.58 -7.60
C LEU A 152 11.46 11.86 -7.16
N LYS A 153 12.21 12.91 -6.79
CA LYS A 153 11.63 14.21 -6.46
C LYS A 153 10.83 14.79 -7.64
N ALA A 154 11.42 14.79 -8.85
CA ALA A 154 10.74 15.25 -10.05
C ALA A 154 9.50 14.41 -10.40
N LEU A 155 9.53 13.10 -10.14
CA LEU A 155 8.38 12.22 -10.28
C LEU A 155 7.25 12.62 -9.33
N HIS A 156 7.56 12.86 -8.05
CA HIS A 156 6.58 13.35 -7.07
C HIS A 156 6.01 14.71 -7.47
N GLU A 157 6.82 15.65 -7.96
CA GLU A 157 6.37 16.97 -8.44
C GLU A 157 5.39 16.81 -9.61
N ARG A 158 5.64 15.89 -10.55
CA ARG A 158 4.73 15.60 -11.66
C ARG A 158 3.40 15.02 -11.16
N PHE A 159 3.43 14.07 -10.21
CA PHE A 159 2.22 13.51 -9.60
C PHE A 159 1.42 14.59 -8.85
N ALA A 160 2.06 15.35 -7.98
CA ALA A 160 1.41 16.44 -7.23
C ALA A 160 0.83 17.56 -8.13
N GLY A 161 1.30 17.65 -9.36
CA GLY A 161 0.84 18.60 -10.34
C GLY A 161 -0.26 18.01 -11.24
N PRO A 162 -0.02 17.92 -12.56
CA PRO A 162 -1.06 17.55 -13.52
C PRO A 162 -1.45 16.08 -13.50
N GLU A 163 -0.56 15.15 -13.14
CA GLU A 163 -0.77 13.70 -13.35
C GLU A 163 -1.95 13.17 -12.54
N ILE A 164 -2.12 13.57 -11.29
CA ILE A 164 -3.27 13.15 -10.45
C ILE A 164 -4.59 13.65 -11.01
N GLN A 165 -4.64 14.87 -11.55
CA GLN A 165 -5.85 15.41 -12.15
C GLN A 165 -6.23 14.63 -13.41
N ILE A 166 -5.25 14.27 -14.23
CA ILE A 166 -5.44 13.42 -15.41
C ILE A 166 -5.91 12.02 -14.96
N PHE A 167 -5.29 11.44 -13.94
CA PHE A 167 -5.70 10.15 -13.37
C PHE A 167 -7.18 10.15 -12.99
N HIS A 168 -7.62 11.12 -12.19
CA HIS A 168 -9.01 11.19 -11.74
C HIS A 168 -9.98 11.33 -12.92
N ARG A 169 -9.64 12.13 -13.92
CA ARG A 169 -10.46 12.36 -15.11
C ARG A 169 -10.72 11.10 -15.93
N VAL A 170 -9.75 10.19 -15.96
CA VAL A 170 -9.82 8.93 -16.72
C VAL A 170 -10.22 7.72 -15.89
N GLY A 171 -10.55 7.92 -14.60
CA GLY A 171 -11.03 6.87 -13.71
C GLY A 171 -9.92 6.10 -12.98
N VAL A 172 -8.70 6.61 -12.95
CA VAL A 172 -7.60 6.12 -12.11
C VAL A 172 -7.60 6.89 -10.79
N ASN A 173 -7.98 6.24 -9.69
CA ASN A 173 -8.18 6.91 -8.39
C ASN A 173 -7.34 6.24 -7.29
N PRO A 174 -6.02 6.46 -7.23
CA PRO A 174 -5.18 5.89 -6.17
C PRO A 174 -5.62 6.38 -4.79
N ILE A 175 -5.63 5.46 -3.84
CA ILE A 175 -5.98 5.74 -2.44
C ILE A 175 -4.76 5.97 -1.56
N LEU A 176 -3.56 5.77 -2.11
CA LEU A 176 -2.30 5.87 -1.40
C LEU A 176 -1.18 6.22 -2.38
N TYR A 177 -0.36 7.22 -2.02
CA TYR A 177 0.91 7.54 -2.67
C TYR A 177 2.01 7.66 -1.61
N THR A 178 3.11 6.93 -1.78
CA THR A 178 4.19 6.86 -0.80
C THR A 178 5.56 6.81 -1.45
N SER A 179 6.59 7.12 -0.67
CA SER A 179 7.97 6.70 -0.93
C SER A 179 8.38 5.59 0.02
N THR A 180 9.16 4.64 -0.43
CA THR A 180 9.80 3.67 0.46
C THR A 180 10.83 4.39 1.33
N LEU A 181 10.65 4.31 2.65
CA LEU A 181 11.59 4.84 3.64
C LEU A 181 12.62 3.79 4.03
N VAL A 182 12.16 2.56 4.25
CA VAL A 182 12.99 1.38 4.51
C VAL A 182 12.43 0.20 3.73
N GLY A 183 13.22 -0.40 2.88
CA GLY A 183 12.81 -1.53 2.05
C GLY A 183 13.72 -1.74 0.85
N THR A 184 13.24 -2.49 -0.12
CA THR A 184 13.97 -2.81 -1.35
C THR A 184 13.68 -1.81 -2.46
N ASN A 185 14.52 -1.82 -3.50
CA ASN A 185 14.28 -1.11 -4.76
C ASN A 185 14.14 0.43 -4.62
N MET A 186 14.89 1.02 -3.69
CA MET A 186 14.91 2.47 -3.47
C MET A 186 15.89 3.17 -4.43
N PRO A 187 15.64 4.46 -4.77
CA PRO A 187 14.46 5.25 -4.43
C PRO A 187 13.25 4.94 -5.32
N ASN A 188 12.05 5.00 -4.77
CA ASN A 188 10.85 4.68 -5.53
C ASN A 188 9.61 5.44 -5.03
N LEU A 189 8.63 5.57 -5.91
CA LEU A 189 7.24 5.91 -5.61
C LEU A 189 6.44 4.62 -5.59
N CYS A 190 5.70 4.39 -4.50
CA CYS A 190 4.78 3.26 -4.37
C CYS A 190 3.35 3.79 -4.19
N TYR A 191 2.40 3.28 -4.97
CA TYR A 191 1.01 3.70 -4.90
C TYR A 191 0.02 2.57 -5.17
N LEU A 192 -1.19 2.70 -4.62
CA LEU A 192 -2.22 1.67 -4.61
C LEU A 192 -3.52 2.19 -5.20
N ILE A 193 -4.06 1.48 -6.17
CA ILE A 193 -5.22 1.89 -6.96
C ILE A 193 -6.32 0.85 -6.86
N PRO A 194 -7.50 1.17 -6.32
CA PRO A 194 -8.67 0.31 -6.42
C PRO A 194 -9.37 0.48 -7.78
N PHE A 195 -9.81 -0.65 -8.33
CA PHE A 195 -10.72 -0.71 -9.49
C PHE A 195 -11.89 -1.63 -9.16
N GLU A 196 -13.03 -1.42 -9.78
CA GLU A 196 -14.17 -2.32 -9.62
C GLU A 196 -13.85 -3.74 -10.13
N ASN A 197 -13.15 -3.81 -11.28
CA ASN A 197 -12.77 -5.06 -11.94
C ASN A 197 -11.68 -4.81 -12.99
N LEU A 198 -11.21 -5.88 -13.65
CA LEU A 198 -10.18 -5.79 -14.68
C LEU A 198 -10.62 -4.95 -15.89
N ALA A 199 -11.87 -5.03 -16.31
CA ALA A 199 -12.36 -4.27 -17.46
C ALA A 199 -12.34 -2.75 -17.19
N ALA A 200 -12.75 -2.33 -15.98
CA ALA A 200 -12.66 -0.94 -15.55
C ALA A 200 -11.21 -0.46 -15.50
N ARG A 201 -10.30 -1.31 -15.02
CA ARG A 201 -8.85 -1.04 -15.01
C ARG A 201 -8.31 -0.81 -16.42
N GLU A 202 -8.54 -1.75 -17.35
CA GLU A 202 -8.05 -1.65 -18.74
C GLU A 202 -8.55 -0.36 -19.40
N LYS A 203 -9.86 -0.11 -19.32
CA LYS A 203 -10.47 1.10 -19.87
C LYS A 203 -9.81 2.39 -19.33
N ALA A 204 -9.55 2.44 -18.03
CA ALA A 204 -8.94 3.61 -17.39
C ALA A 204 -7.49 3.82 -17.87
N TRP A 205 -6.68 2.76 -17.97
CA TRP A 205 -5.31 2.86 -18.44
C TRP A 205 -5.20 3.15 -19.93
N GLU A 206 -6.10 2.62 -20.76
CA GLU A 206 -6.19 2.99 -22.19
C GLU A 206 -6.52 4.48 -22.35
N ALA A 207 -7.52 4.98 -21.60
CA ALA A 207 -7.88 6.39 -21.61
C ALA A 207 -6.72 7.27 -21.13
N PHE A 208 -5.98 6.88 -20.10
CA PHE A 208 -4.81 7.59 -19.63
C PHE A 208 -3.70 7.64 -20.68
N ALA A 209 -3.39 6.52 -21.30
CA ALA A 209 -2.33 6.45 -22.30
C ALA A 209 -2.63 7.31 -23.55
N ALA A 210 -3.92 7.48 -23.89
CA ALA A 210 -4.40 8.26 -25.02
C ALA A 210 -4.64 9.75 -24.69
N ASP A 211 -4.57 10.14 -23.41
CA ASP A 211 -4.87 11.52 -22.98
C ASP A 211 -3.82 12.50 -23.52
N PRO A 212 -4.22 13.53 -24.29
CA PRO A 212 -3.27 14.44 -24.94
C PRO A 212 -2.49 15.32 -23.96
N GLU A 213 -3.09 15.65 -22.80
CA GLU A 213 -2.39 16.40 -21.75
C GLU A 213 -1.33 15.52 -21.09
N TRP A 214 -1.64 14.24 -20.83
CA TRP A 214 -0.66 13.29 -20.34
C TRP A 214 0.53 13.12 -21.30
N ILE A 215 0.27 12.94 -22.58
CA ILE A 215 1.32 12.79 -23.60
C ILE A 215 2.27 14.01 -23.56
N LYS A 216 1.73 15.22 -23.48
CA LYS A 216 2.48 16.46 -23.36
C LYS A 216 3.29 16.54 -22.07
N VAL A 217 2.63 16.37 -20.93
CA VAL A 217 3.24 16.44 -19.59
C VAL A 217 4.36 15.41 -19.43
N ARG A 218 4.12 14.18 -19.88
CA ARG A 218 5.14 13.12 -19.86
C ARG A 218 6.37 13.50 -20.68
N LYS A 219 6.17 14.00 -21.91
CA LYS A 219 7.25 14.43 -22.81
C LYS A 219 8.09 15.54 -22.16
N GLU A 220 7.45 16.63 -21.74
CA GLU A 220 8.12 17.79 -21.13
C GLU A 220 8.88 17.40 -19.85
N SER A 221 8.31 16.52 -19.02
CA SER A 221 8.96 16.08 -17.79
C SER A 221 10.21 15.21 -18.07
N ILE A 222 10.17 14.36 -19.10
CA ILE A 222 11.32 13.55 -19.52
C ILE A 222 12.42 14.41 -20.14
N GLU A 223 12.07 15.39 -20.97
CA GLU A 223 13.02 16.35 -21.55
C GLU A 223 13.76 17.14 -20.47
N LYS A 224 13.05 17.54 -19.42
CA LYS A 224 13.60 18.34 -18.32
C LYS A 224 14.43 17.55 -17.31
N HIS A 225 13.99 16.33 -16.95
CA HIS A 225 14.53 15.59 -15.81
C HIS A 225 15.17 14.25 -16.19
N GLY A 226 15.07 13.82 -17.46
CA GLY A 226 15.39 12.48 -17.92
C GLY A 226 14.33 11.46 -17.50
N GLN A 227 14.60 10.19 -17.72
CA GLN A 227 13.68 9.10 -17.33
C GLN A 227 13.56 9.04 -15.81
N MET A 228 12.38 9.39 -15.27
CA MET A 228 12.13 9.48 -13.83
C MET A 228 11.73 8.15 -13.20
N SER A 229 11.14 7.24 -13.96
CA SER A 229 10.91 5.85 -13.55
C SER A 229 11.55 4.88 -14.55
N SER A 230 12.60 4.19 -14.11
CA SER A 230 13.38 3.29 -14.96
C SER A 230 12.79 1.87 -15.01
N ILE A 231 12.15 1.43 -13.92
CA ILE A 231 11.49 0.14 -13.81
C ILE A 231 10.12 0.38 -13.16
N ILE A 232 9.11 -0.29 -13.69
CA ILE A 232 7.76 -0.28 -13.14
C ILE A 232 7.40 -1.71 -12.75
N GLN A 233 7.17 -1.94 -11.47
CA GLN A 233 6.60 -3.18 -10.98
C GLN A 233 5.10 -2.99 -10.78
N ILE A 234 4.32 -3.96 -11.26
CA ILE A 234 2.87 -3.97 -11.16
C ILE A 234 2.45 -5.31 -10.58
N SER A 235 1.61 -5.27 -9.55
CA SER A 235 0.97 -6.44 -8.98
C SER A 235 -0.52 -6.20 -8.83
N LEU A 236 -1.33 -7.22 -9.09
CA LEU A 236 -2.78 -7.17 -8.98
C LEU A 236 -3.24 -8.05 -7.82
N PHE A 237 -4.10 -7.50 -7.00
CA PHE A 237 -4.64 -8.15 -5.82
C PHE A 237 -6.16 -8.02 -5.78
N LYS A 238 -6.79 -8.92 -5.05
CA LYS A 238 -8.18 -8.83 -4.65
C LYS A 238 -8.25 -8.60 -3.14
N ALA A 239 -9.09 -7.68 -2.69
CA ALA A 239 -9.33 -7.54 -1.27
C ALA A 239 -9.95 -8.81 -0.71
N THR A 240 -9.49 -9.24 0.47
CA THR A 240 -10.11 -10.37 1.17
C THR A 240 -11.49 -9.98 1.72
N PRO A 241 -12.40 -10.94 1.97
CA PRO A 241 -13.74 -10.64 2.47
C PRO A 241 -13.77 -9.95 3.84
N TYR A 242 -12.71 -10.12 4.63
CA TYR A 242 -12.56 -9.55 5.98
C TYR A 242 -11.72 -8.27 5.99
N SER A 243 -11.17 -7.84 4.85
CA SER A 243 -10.41 -6.59 4.77
C SER A 243 -11.29 -5.39 5.14
N PRO A 244 -10.89 -4.54 6.12
CA PRO A 244 -11.64 -3.33 6.45
C PRO A 244 -11.76 -2.34 5.28
N VAL A 245 -10.72 -2.25 4.45
CA VAL A 245 -10.75 -1.50 3.18
C VAL A 245 -10.77 -2.51 2.04
N ARG A 246 -11.85 -2.52 1.24
CA ARG A 246 -12.04 -3.47 0.15
C ARG A 246 -12.89 -2.92 -0.99
#